data_8aa68ecefcfc280ae6c5ce61e3b5df01
#
_entry.id   8aa68ecefcfc280ae6c5ce61e3b5df01
#
_cell.length_a   1.000
_cell.length_b   1.000
_cell.length_c   1.000
_cell.angle_alpha   90.00
_cell.angle_beta   90.00
_cell.angle_gamma   90.00
#
_symmetry.space_group_name_H-M   'P 1'
#
loop_
_entity.id
_entity.type
_entity.pdbx_description
1 polymer ?
#
loop_
_entity_poly.entity_id
_entity_poly.type
_entity_poly.pdbx_seq_one_letter_code
_entity_poly.pdbx_strand_id
1 'polypeptide(L)'
;KAFQHFEAQKIRRKYIDKPGKAEKRPLGIPTIRDRIVQECMRIVLEPILEAQFFPHSYGFRPMRDAAMALEHIDILMHNKGHYWVVEGDISKCFDRIDHSILLKRLYHMGIKDQRVLQIVKAMLKAGVMDECEVNKEGTPQGGLISPLLANAYLDIMDEWVSKQWEAKKTRHQYSTASCRYTAQRKTKLIPGYLVRY
;
A
#
# COMPACT_ATOMS: atom_id res chain seq x y z
N LYS A 1 18.81 20.91 -13.74
CA LYS A 1 18.27 22.11 -13.03
C LYS A 1 16.74 22.11 -12.93
N ALA A 2 15.98 21.50 -13.86
CA ALA A 2 14.51 21.55 -13.90
C ALA A 2 13.81 20.85 -12.69
N PHE A 3 14.43 19.89 -12.06
CA PHE A 3 13.83 19.14 -10.93
C PHE A 3 14.15 19.71 -9.54
N GLN A 4 14.99 20.73 -9.43
CA GLN A 4 15.37 21.33 -8.15
C GLN A 4 14.28 22.22 -7.54
N HIS A 5 13.28 22.64 -8.34
CA HIS A 5 12.18 23.50 -7.92
C HIS A 5 10.83 22.99 -8.44
N PHE A 6 10.60 21.67 -8.33
CA PHE A 6 9.30 21.13 -8.69
C PHE A 6 8.26 21.50 -7.61
N GLU A 7 7.25 22.25 -8.02
CA GLU A 7 6.06 22.55 -7.25
C GLU A 7 4.87 21.90 -7.92
N ALA A 8 4.22 21.00 -7.19
CA ALA A 8 3.00 20.36 -7.65
C ALA A 8 1.83 21.35 -7.58
N GLN A 9 1.01 21.38 -8.62
CA GLN A 9 -0.16 22.25 -8.68
C GLN A 9 -1.32 21.64 -7.87
N LYS A 10 -2.24 22.52 -7.44
CA LYS A 10 -3.47 22.08 -6.75
C LYS A 10 -4.30 21.16 -7.64
N ILE A 11 -4.83 20.13 -7.04
CA ILE A 11 -5.59 19.05 -7.69
C ILE A 11 -7.05 19.45 -7.80
N ARG A 12 -7.66 19.26 -8.97
CA ARG A 12 -9.09 19.46 -9.18
C ARG A 12 -9.87 18.24 -8.66
N ARG A 13 -10.80 18.45 -7.73
CA ARG A 13 -11.66 17.39 -7.20
C ARG A 13 -12.89 17.19 -8.08
N LYS A 14 -13.22 15.94 -8.43
CA LYS A 14 -14.47 15.53 -9.05
C LYS A 14 -15.09 14.39 -8.25
N TYR A 15 -16.39 14.47 -8.03
CA TYR A 15 -17.11 13.40 -7.33
C TYR A 15 -17.70 12.42 -8.34
N ILE A 16 -17.50 11.13 -8.08
CA ILE A 16 -18.02 10.03 -8.91
C ILE A 16 -18.99 9.21 -8.06
N ASP A 17 -20.15 8.87 -8.61
CA ASP A 17 -21.16 8.08 -7.92
C ASP A 17 -20.64 6.66 -7.66
N LYS A 18 -20.89 6.13 -6.47
CA LYS A 18 -20.62 4.72 -6.16
C LYS A 18 -21.83 3.89 -6.60
N PRO A 19 -21.65 2.81 -7.38
CA PRO A 19 -22.77 1.92 -7.75
C PRO A 19 -23.48 1.41 -6.49
N GLY A 20 -24.80 1.64 -6.43
CA GLY A 20 -25.64 1.13 -5.34
C GLY A 20 -25.52 1.86 -3.99
N LYS A 21 -24.82 3.00 -3.91
CA LYS A 21 -24.71 3.81 -2.69
C LYS A 21 -24.94 5.28 -2.97
N ALA A 22 -25.57 5.97 -2.03
CA ALA A 22 -25.80 7.44 -2.12
C ALA A 22 -24.50 8.26 -1.98
N GLU A 23 -23.44 7.66 -1.44
CA GLU A 23 -22.14 8.32 -1.27
C GLU A 23 -21.38 8.44 -2.58
N LYS A 24 -20.69 9.56 -2.77
CA LYS A 24 -19.80 9.82 -3.90
C LYS A 24 -18.34 9.59 -3.51
N ARG A 25 -17.54 9.12 -4.48
CA ARG A 25 -16.07 9.03 -4.32
C ARG A 25 -15.44 10.33 -4.78
N PRO A 26 -14.62 11.00 -3.94
CA PRO A 26 -13.82 12.12 -4.38
C PRO A 26 -12.66 11.61 -5.24
N LEU A 27 -12.60 12.02 -6.51
CA LEU A 27 -11.48 11.76 -7.41
C LEU A 27 -10.65 13.03 -7.56
N GLY A 28 -9.37 12.98 -7.26
CA GLY A 28 -8.43 14.05 -7.51
C GLY A 28 -7.84 13.96 -8.91
N ILE A 29 -7.99 15.01 -9.71
CA ILE A 29 -7.45 15.07 -11.07
C ILE A 29 -6.25 16.04 -11.07
N PRO A 30 -5.00 15.51 -11.07
CA PRO A 30 -3.81 16.32 -11.20
C PRO A 30 -3.72 16.97 -12.60
N THR A 31 -2.96 18.04 -12.71
CA THR A 31 -2.67 18.65 -14.01
C THR A 31 -1.91 17.69 -14.92
N ILE A 32 -1.96 17.92 -16.23
CA ILE A 32 -1.23 17.09 -17.21
C ILE A 32 0.26 17.08 -16.90
N ARG A 33 0.84 18.24 -16.57
CA ARG A 33 2.25 18.38 -16.19
C ARG A 33 2.57 17.49 -14.98
N ASP A 34 1.76 17.55 -13.93
CA ASP A 34 2.01 16.76 -12.72
C ASP A 34 1.81 15.27 -12.97
N ARG A 35 0.87 14.88 -13.83
CA ARG A 35 0.69 13.48 -14.25
C ARG A 35 1.91 12.94 -14.98
N ILE A 36 2.53 13.73 -15.86
CA ILE A 36 3.77 13.35 -16.55
C ILE A 36 4.89 13.13 -15.50
N VAL A 37 5.06 14.05 -14.56
CA VAL A 37 6.08 13.92 -13.52
C VAL A 37 5.79 12.71 -12.63
N GLN A 38 4.53 12.49 -12.25
CA GLN A 38 4.13 11.30 -11.47
C GLN A 38 4.47 10.00 -12.20
N GLU A 39 4.21 9.93 -13.50
CA GLU A 39 4.51 8.74 -14.31
C GLU A 39 6.02 8.53 -14.46
N CYS A 40 6.79 9.57 -14.72
CA CYS A 40 8.26 9.48 -14.73
C CYS A 40 8.79 8.94 -13.38
N MET A 41 8.25 9.44 -12.27
CA MET A 41 8.64 8.97 -10.95
C MET A 41 8.21 7.51 -10.72
N ARG A 42 7.02 7.13 -11.18
CA ARG A 42 6.54 5.74 -11.08
C ARG A 42 7.48 4.78 -11.82
N ILE A 43 7.81 5.09 -13.08
CA ILE A 43 8.71 4.27 -13.92
C ILE A 43 10.06 4.04 -13.23
N VAL A 44 10.60 5.04 -12.56
CA VAL A 44 11.90 4.94 -11.88
C VAL A 44 11.81 4.20 -10.55
N LEU A 45 10.76 4.47 -9.76
CA LEU A 45 10.63 3.93 -8.41
C LEU A 45 10.05 2.52 -8.38
N GLU A 46 9.15 2.18 -9.30
CA GLU A 46 8.44 0.91 -9.33
C GLU A 46 9.39 -0.30 -9.34
N PRO A 47 10.42 -0.40 -10.18
CA PRO A 47 11.32 -1.55 -10.17
C PRO A 47 12.07 -1.73 -8.84
N ILE A 48 12.42 -0.61 -8.18
CA ILE A 48 13.15 -0.62 -6.91
C ILE A 48 12.26 -1.10 -5.77
N LEU A 49 11.03 -0.61 -5.73
CA LEU A 49 10.05 -0.92 -4.70
C LEU A 49 9.45 -2.32 -4.90
N GLU A 50 9.14 -2.67 -6.15
CA GLU A 50 8.56 -3.97 -6.53
C GLU A 50 9.43 -5.15 -6.11
N ALA A 51 10.75 -5.01 -6.20
CA ALA A 51 11.71 -6.02 -5.78
C ALA A 51 11.67 -6.32 -4.26
N GLN A 52 11.08 -5.44 -3.46
CA GLN A 52 11.06 -5.53 -2.01
C GLN A 52 9.68 -5.81 -1.43
N PHE A 53 8.61 -5.62 -2.22
CA PHE A 53 7.25 -5.83 -1.74
C PHE A 53 7.00 -7.29 -1.36
N PHE A 54 6.19 -7.45 -0.34
CA PHE A 54 5.79 -8.76 0.15
C PHE A 54 5.22 -9.64 -0.98
N PRO A 55 5.64 -10.92 -1.09
CA PRO A 55 5.26 -11.79 -2.21
C PRO A 55 3.76 -11.98 -2.38
N HIS A 56 2.99 -11.91 -1.30
CA HIS A 56 1.54 -12.12 -1.31
C HIS A 56 0.71 -10.83 -1.32
N SER A 57 1.33 -9.70 -1.65
CA SER A 57 0.63 -8.45 -1.97
C SER A 57 0.30 -8.44 -3.47
N TYR A 58 -0.97 -8.28 -3.85
CA TYR A 58 -1.42 -8.40 -5.25
C TYR A 58 -1.98 -7.10 -5.82
N GLY A 59 -2.44 -6.17 -4.98
CA GLY A 59 -3.08 -4.94 -5.41
C GLY A 59 -2.15 -3.96 -6.12
N PHE A 60 -2.56 -3.44 -7.28
CA PHE A 60 -1.84 -2.40 -8.03
C PHE A 60 -0.37 -2.71 -8.37
N ARG A 61 -0.04 -3.97 -8.55
CA ARG A 61 1.32 -4.41 -8.89
C ARG A 61 1.39 -4.94 -10.32
N PRO A 62 2.50 -4.71 -11.04
CA PRO A 62 2.68 -5.28 -12.38
C PRO A 62 2.65 -6.80 -12.32
N MET A 63 2.07 -7.42 -13.34
CA MET A 63 1.98 -8.89 -13.49
C MET A 63 1.26 -9.59 -12.32
N ARG A 64 0.42 -8.89 -11.56
CA ARG A 64 -0.38 -9.45 -10.47
C ARG A 64 -1.82 -8.97 -10.57
N ASP A 65 -2.75 -9.89 -10.37
CA ASP A 65 -4.18 -9.61 -10.45
C ASP A 65 -4.98 -10.31 -9.35
N ALA A 66 -6.27 -10.04 -9.32
CA ALA A 66 -7.20 -10.62 -8.37
C ALA A 66 -7.36 -12.13 -8.55
N ALA A 67 -7.28 -12.64 -9.78
CA ALA A 67 -7.39 -14.07 -10.06
C ALA A 67 -6.23 -14.86 -9.43
N MET A 68 -5.00 -14.36 -9.56
CA MET A 68 -3.83 -14.95 -8.90
C MET A 68 -3.96 -14.94 -7.37
N ALA A 69 -4.54 -13.89 -6.80
CA ALA A 69 -4.77 -13.84 -5.36
C ALA A 69 -5.77 -14.89 -4.91
N LEU A 70 -6.86 -15.08 -5.64
CA LEU A 70 -7.88 -16.09 -5.37
C LEU A 70 -7.33 -17.51 -5.54
N GLU A 71 -6.56 -17.76 -6.60
CA GLU A 71 -5.88 -19.04 -6.82
C GLU A 71 -4.95 -19.39 -5.66
N HIS A 72 -4.19 -18.41 -5.17
CA HIS A 72 -3.33 -18.63 -4.01
C HIS A 72 -4.13 -18.98 -2.74
N ILE A 73 -5.26 -18.32 -2.49
CA ILE A 73 -6.16 -18.65 -1.38
C ILE A 73 -6.69 -20.07 -1.54
N ASP A 74 -7.12 -20.45 -2.74
CA ASP A 74 -7.61 -21.79 -3.06
C ASP A 74 -6.57 -22.88 -2.77
N ILE A 75 -5.33 -22.68 -3.22
CA ILE A 75 -4.19 -23.56 -2.92
C ILE A 75 -3.98 -23.72 -1.41
N LEU A 76 -4.06 -22.62 -0.65
CA LEU A 76 -3.89 -22.67 0.81
C LEU A 76 -5.02 -23.43 1.48
N MET A 77 -6.25 -23.26 1.03
CA MET A 77 -7.41 -23.94 1.59
C MET A 77 -7.37 -25.45 1.26
N HIS A 78 -7.20 -25.83 0.01
CA HIS A 78 -7.28 -27.20 -0.44
C HIS A 78 -6.00 -28.01 -0.16
N ASN A 79 -4.84 -27.44 -0.45
CA ASN A 79 -3.58 -28.19 -0.36
C ASN A 79 -2.94 -28.12 1.02
N LYS A 80 -3.09 -26.99 1.74
CA LYS A 80 -2.48 -26.80 3.06
C LYS A 80 -3.48 -26.90 4.23
N GLY A 81 -4.77 -27.07 3.95
CA GLY A 81 -5.81 -27.24 4.96
C GLY A 81 -6.03 -26.02 5.84
N HIS A 82 -5.90 -24.80 5.28
CA HIS A 82 -6.18 -23.55 5.99
C HIS A 82 -7.67 -23.22 5.86
N TYR A 83 -8.46 -23.46 6.91
CA TYR A 83 -9.92 -23.25 6.86
C TYR A 83 -10.41 -21.95 7.51
N TRP A 84 -9.51 -21.24 8.18
CA TRP A 84 -9.87 -19.99 8.84
C TRP A 84 -9.36 -18.81 8.00
N VAL A 85 -10.28 -17.92 7.66
CA VAL A 85 -10.00 -16.68 6.93
C VAL A 85 -10.29 -15.51 7.87
N VAL A 86 -9.32 -14.61 8.02
CA VAL A 86 -9.51 -13.34 8.70
C VAL A 86 -9.52 -12.26 7.64
N GLU A 87 -10.68 -11.63 7.45
CA GLU A 87 -10.87 -10.52 6.54
C GLU A 87 -10.69 -9.20 7.30
N GLY A 88 -9.96 -8.27 6.71
CA GLY A 88 -9.76 -6.92 7.24
C GLY A 88 -9.75 -5.90 6.13
N ASP A 89 -10.43 -4.77 6.35
CA ASP A 89 -10.45 -3.62 5.45
C ASP A 89 -9.95 -2.36 6.17
N ILE A 90 -9.09 -1.59 5.48
CA ILE A 90 -8.55 -0.34 6.03
C ILE A 90 -9.41 0.83 5.56
N SER A 91 -10.23 1.33 6.46
CA SER A 91 -11.08 2.49 6.19
C SER A 91 -10.26 3.70 5.74
N LYS A 92 -10.62 4.27 4.59
CA LYS A 92 -10.00 5.49 4.02
C LYS A 92 -8.46 5.37 3.92
N CYS A 93 -7.96 4.23 3.47
CA CYS A 93 -6.52 3.91 3.43
C CYS A 93 -5.71 5.05 2.79
N PHE A 94 -6.09 5.50 1.59
CA PHE A 94 -5.38 6.57 0.86
C PHE A 94 -5.42 7.92 1.58
N ASP A 95 -6.49 8.22 2.31
CA ASP A 95 -6.68 9.49 2.99
C ASP A 95 -5.91 9.58 4.33
N ARG A 96 -5.42 8.45 4.84
CA ARG A 96 -4.75 8.33 6.15
C ARG A 96 -3.27 8.00 6.07
N ILE A 97 -2.66 8.06 4.90
CA ILE A 97 -1.23 7.83 4.74
C ILE A 97 -0.44 9.01 5.33
N ASP A 98 0.30 8.77 6.42
CA ASP A 98 1.20 9.76 6.99
C ASP A 98 2.40 9.99 6.05
N HIS A 99 2.57 11.25 5.61
CA HIS A 99 3.63 11.62 4.66
C HIS A 99 5.03 11.41 5.23
N SER A 100 5.23 11.63 6.54
CA SER A 100 6.53 11.50 7.18
C SER A 100 6.94 10.04 7.31
N ILE A 101 5.99 9.17 7.67
CA ILE A 101 6.21 7.72 7.74
C ILE A 101 6.50 7.17 6.34
N LEU A 102 5.70 7.56 5.34
CA LEU A 102 5.90 7.14 3.95
C LEU A 102 7.30 7.53 3.44
N LEU A 103 7.71 8.80 3.62
CA LEU A 103 9.03 9.25 3.17
C LEU A 103 10.17 8.51 3.87
N LYS A 104 10.05 8.23 5.18
CA LYS A 104 11.00 7.40 5.91
C LYS A 104 11.04 5.98 5.35
N ARG A 105 9.88 5.39 5.04
CA ARG A 105 9.81 4.04 4.45
C ARG A 105 10.50 3.99 3.09
N LEU A 106 10.23 4.94 2.20
CA LEU A 106 10.91 5.05 0.90
C LEU A 106 12.42 5.14 1.06
N TYR A 107 12.90 5.95 2.02
CA TYR A 107 14.33 6.05 2.33
C TYR A 107 14.91 4.70 2.78
N HIS A 108 14.22 3.97 3.65
CA HIS A 108 14.65 2.63 4.09
C HIS A 108 14.62 1.59 2.97
N MET A 109 13.70 1.72 2.02
CA MET A 109 13.63 0.88 0.81
C MET A 109 14.66 1.27 -0.26
N GLY A 110 15.64 2.13 0.07
CA GLY A 110 16.76 2.46 -0.80
C GLY A 110 16.61 3.73 -1.64
N ILE A 111 15.50 4.45 -1.54
CA ILE A 111 15.32 5.74 -2.23
C ILE A 111 16.00 6.85 -1.42
N LYS A 112 17.32 6.96 -1.55
CA LYS A 112 18.14 7.88 -0.73
C LYS A 112 18.36 9.26 -1.36
N ASP A 113 18.04 9.44 -2.64
CA ASP A 113 18.18 10.73 -3.32
C ASP A 113 17.18 11.74 -2.75
N GLN A 114 17.70 12.77 -2.10
CA GLN A 114 16.91 13.82 -1.46
C GLN A 114 16.03 14.59 -2.47
N ARG A 115 16.45 14.71 -3.72
CA ARG A 115 15.67 15.38 -4.78
C ARG A 115 14.43 14.58 -5.12
N VAL A 116 14.56 13.26 -5.21
CA VAL A 116 13.44 12.34 -5.43
C VAL A 116 12.44 12.43 -4.29
N LEU A 117 12.91 12.35 -3.04
CA LEU A 117 12.05 12.46 -1.86
C LEU A 117 11.36 13.83 -1.76
N GLN A 118 12.04 14.92 -2.16
CA GLN A 118 11.43 16.25 -2.22
C GLN A 118 10.31 16.34 -3.27
N ILE A 119 10.49 15.73 -4.45
CA ILE A 119 9.45 15.67 -5.48
C ILE A 119 8.24 14.89 -4.98
N VAL A 120 8.45 13.69 -4.39
CA VAL A 120 7.36 12.91 -3.78
C VAL A 120 6.66 13.71 -2.70
N LYS A 121 7.40 14.39 -1.82
CA LYS A 121 6.85 15.25 -0.77
C LYS A 121 6.01 16.40 -1.34
N ALA A 122 6.47 17.04 -2.44
CA ALA A 122 5.72 18.09 -3.10
C ALA A 122 4.41 17.57 -3.69
N MET A 123 4.41 16.38 -4.29
CA MET A 123 3.21 15.73 -4.82
C MET A 123 2.20 15.38 -3.71
N LEU A 124 2.68 14.87 -2.57
CA LEU A 124 1.83 14.54 -1.42
C LEU A 124 1.21 15.80 -0.78
N LYS A 125 1.93 16.92 -0.79
CA LYS A 125 1.46 18.20 -0.27
C LYS A 125 0.59 18.99 -1.23
N ALA A 126 0.47 18.57 -2.48
CA ALA A 126 -0.38 19.20 -3.47
C ALA A 126 -1.83 19.17 -2.98
N GLY A 127 -2.30 20.29 -2.41
CA GLY A 127 -3.65 20.43 -1.88
C GLY A 127 -4.72 20.37 -2.98
N VAL A 128 -5.97 20.32 -2.57
CA VAL A 128 -7.13 20.41 -3.47
C VAL A 128 -7.47 21.88 -3.73
N MET A 129 -7.95 22.22 -4.93
CA MET A 129 -8.16 23.61 -5.38
C MET A 129 -9.12 24.39 -4.48
N ASP A 130 -10.12 23.71 -3.91
CA ASP A 130 -11.18 24.35 -3.12
C ASP A 130 -10.98 24.22 -1.60
N GLU A 131 -9.84 23.67 -1.15
CA GLU A 131 -9.52 23.48 0.26
C GLU A 131 -8.33 24.35 0.67
N CYS A 132 -8.50 25.12 1.74
CA CYS A 132 -7.45 26.02 2.26
C CYS A 132 -6.41 25.29 3.12
N GLU A 133 -6.62 24.01 3.46
CA GLU A 133 -5.76 23.27 4.36
C GLU A 133 -4.64 22.55 3.62
N VAL A 134 -3.42 22.67 4.16
CA VAL A 134 -2.26 21.85 3.73
C VAL A 134 -2.43 20.48 4.34
N ASN A 135 -2.73 19.49 3.51
CA ASN A 135 -2.87 18.11 3.96
C ASN A 135 -1.53 17.60 4.51
N LYS A 136 -1.53 17.17 5.78
CA LYS A 136 -0.41 16.47 6.42
C LYS A 136 -0.47 14.97 6.17
N GLU A 137 -1.61 14.47 5.78
CA GLU A 137 -1.91 13.07 5.57
C GLU A 137 -2.63 12.86 4.23
N GLY A 138 -2.54 11.65 3.73
CA GLY A 138 -3.26 11.20 2.55
C GLY A 138 -2.50 11.38 1.23
N THR A 139 -2.86 10.54 0.27
CA THR A 139 -2.45 10.66 -1.12
C THR A 139 -3.66 10.96 -1.98
N PRO A 140 -3.54 11.84 -2.98
CA PRO A 140 -4.68 12.18 -3.83
C PRO A 140 -5.22 10.91 -4.53
N GLN A 141 -6.49 10.58 -4.33
CA GLN A 141 -7.15 9.52 -5.08
C GLN A 141 -7.23 9.93 -6.57
N GLY A 142 -6.55 9.18 -7.44
CA GLY A 142 -6.45 9.46 -8.88
C GLY A 142 -5.07 9.93 -9.34
N GLY A 143 -4.11 10.07 -8.46
CA GLY A 143 -2.70 10.22 -8.83
C GLY A 143 -2.12 8.92 -9.39
N LEU A 144 -1.32 9.00 -10.46
CA LEU A 144 -0.71 7.82 -11.10
C LEU A 144 0.27 7.08 -10.18
N ILE A 145 0.97 7.81 -9.32
CA ILE A 145 1.95 7.25 -8.38
C ILE A 145 1.31 6.79 -7.05
N SER A 146 0.08 7.24 -6.74
CA SER A 146 -0.56 7.00 -5.44
C SER A 146 -0.69 5.52 -5.08
N PRO A 147 -1.04 4.59 -5.99
CA PRO A 147 -1.09 3.16 -5.67
C PRO A 147 0.26 2.58 -5.28
N LEU A 148 1.33 2.96 -5.99
CA LEU A 148 2.69 2.52 -5.68
C LEU A 148 3.14 2.99 -4.29
N LEU A 149 2.86 4.26 -3.96
CA LEU A 149 3.18 4.83 -2.65
C LEU A 149 2.34 4.19 -1.52
N ALA A 150 1.07 3.89 -1.78
CA ALA A 150 0.23 3.17 -0.83
C ALA A 150 0.77 1.76 -0.56
N ASN A 151 1.20 1.03 -1.59
CA ASN A 151 1.83 -0.28 -1.42
C ASN A 151 3.12 -0.17 -0.58
N ALA A 152 3.99 0.81 -0.85
CA ALA A 152 5.19 1.03 -0.05
C ALA A 152 4.88 1.34 1.42
N TYR A 153 3.82 2.10 1.69
CA TYR A 153 3.37 2.41 3.05
C TYR A 153 2.82 1.17 3.77
N LEU A 154 1.97 0.41 3.10
CA LEU A 154 1.29 -0.76 3.68
C LEU A 154 2.23 -1.98 3.80
N ASP A 155 3.31 -2.03 3.06
CA ASP A 155 4.33 -3.07 3.15
C ASP A 155 4.96 -3.16 4.55
N ILE A 156 4.92 -2.08 5.35
CA ILE A 156 5.30 -2.10 6.78
C ILE A 156 4.43 -3.11 7.55
N MET A 157 3.14 -3.13 7.26
CA MET A 157 2.20 -4.05 7.91
C MET A 157 2.43 -5.48 7.45
N ASP A 158 2.65 -5.69 6.15
CA ASP A 158 2.95 -7.02 5.60
C ASP A 158 4.23 -7.59 6.19
N GLU A 159 5.28 -6.78 6.26
CA GLU A 159 6.55 -7.16 6.88
C GLU A 159 6.39 -7.49 8.36
N TRP A 160 5.59 -6.70 9.10
CA TRP A 160 5.32 -6.97 10.50
C TRP A 160 4.54 -8.28 10.69
N VAL A 161 3.49 -8.50 9.91
CA VAL A 161 2.68 -9.73 9.97
C VAL A 161 3.55 -10.94 9.61
N SER A 162 4.31 -10.89 8.52
CA SER A 162 5.22 -11.96 8.11
C SER A 162 6.22 -12.32 9.20
N LYS A 163 6.83 -11.30 9.85
CA LYS A 163 7.74 -11.52 10.98
C LYS A 163 7.07 -12.21 12.17
N GLN A 164 5.78 -11.95 12.40
CA GLN A 164 5.07 -12.60 13.52
C GLN A 164 4.74 -14.07 13.25
N TRP A 165 4.43 -14.44 12.00
CA TRP A 165 3.83 -15.71 11.67
C TRP A 165 4.70 -16.62 10.79
N GLU A 166 5.40 -16.07 9.80
CA GLU A 166 6.19 -16.83 8.84
C GLU A 166 7.67 -16.97 9.25
N ALA A 167 8.29 -15.86 9.67
CA ALA A 167 9.70 -15.83 10.00
C ALA A 167 10.04 -16.44 11.37
N LYS A 168 9.07 -16.47 12.28
CA LYS A 168 9.27 -17.12 13.59
C LYS A 168 9.21 -18.63 13.43
N LYS A 169 10.31 -19.32 13.73
CA LYS A 169 10.33 -20.76 13.97
C LYS A 169 9.45 -21.05 15.19
N THR A 170 8.14 -21.21 14.96
CA THR A 170 7.08 -21.28 15.96
C THR A 170 7.23 -22.43 16.95
N ARG A 171 8.11 -23.39 16.70
CA ARG A 171 8.30 -24.57 17.56
C ARG A 171 8.77 -24.26 18.98
N HIS A 172 9.49 -23.17 19.20
CA HIS A 172 10.06 -22.87 20.53
C HIS A 172 9.21 -21.89 21.38
N GLN A 173 8.31 -21.15 20.79
CA GLN A 173 7.54 -20.14 21.53
C GLN A 173 6.26 -20.67 22.19
N TYR A 174 5.84 -21.89 21.88
CA TYR A 174 4.60 -22.48 22.37
C TYR A 174 4.89 -23.80 23.10
N SER A 175 5.75 -23.74 24.12
CA SER A 175 6.21 -24.93 24.86
C SER A 175 5.21 -25.47 25.87
N THR A 176 4.12 -24.75 26.20
CA THR A 176 3.07 -25.22 27.09
C THR A 176 1.99 -25.99 26.34
N ALA A 177 1.35 -26.97 27.00
CA ALA A 177 0.32 -27.82 26.37
C ALA A 177 -0.88 -27.02 25.84
N SER A 178 -1.28 -25.93 26.52
CA SER A 178 -2.33 -25.03 26.07
C SER A 178 -1.93 -24.24 24.82
N CYS A 179 -0.67 -23.82 24.74
CA CYS A 179 -0.14 -23.14 23.57
C CYS A 179 0.05 -24.08 22.38
N ARG A 180 0.36 -25.36 22.58
CA ARG A 180 0.44 -26.35 21.49
C ARG A 180 -0.87 -26.51 20.74
N TYR A 181 -1.97 -26.57 21.46
CA TYR A 181 -3.30 -26.67 20.84
C TYR A 181 -3.67 -25.38 20.07
N THR A 182 -3.37 -24.25 20.65
CA THR A 182 -3.58 -22.94 20.00
C THR A 182 -2.63 -22.73 18.81
N ALA A 183 -1.38 -23.21 18.90
CA ALA A 183 -0.42 -23.15 17.81
C ALA A 183 -0.81 -24.06 16.62
N GLN A 184 -1.30 -25.27 16.88
CA GLN A 184 -1.82 -26.14 15.82
C GLN A 184 -3.06 -25.56 15.13
N ARG A 185 -3.92 -24.85 15.85
CA ARG A 185 -5.02 -24.08 15.25
C ARG A 185 -4.51 -22.80 14.54
N LYS A 186 -3.51 -22.13 15.08
CA LYS A 186 -2.91 -20.92 14.46
C LYS A 186 -2.11 -21.23 13.22
N THR A 187 -1.51 -22.41 13.09
CA THR A 187 -0.87 -22.85 11.83
C THR A 187 -1.89 -23.16 10.74
N LYS A 188 -3.18 -23.29 11.09
CA LYS A 188 -4.30 -23.38 10.15
C LYS A 188 -5.00 -22.03 9.92
N LEU A 189 -4.72 -21.01 10.72
CA LEU A 189 -5.03 -19.62 10.39
C LEU A 189 -4.13 -19.21 9.26
N ILE A 190 -4.65 -18.58 8.23
CA ILE A 190 -3.84 -18.02 7.14
C ILE A 190 -3.03 -16.87 7.73
N PRO A 191 -1.74 -17.06 8.03
CA PRO A 191 -0.96 -15.97 8.57
C PRO A 191 -0.57 -15.06 7.41
N GLY A 192 -0.90 -13.81 7.51
CA GLY A 192 -0.30 -12.78 6.68
C GLY A 192 -0.77 -12.67 5.24
N TYR A 193 -1.83 -13.35 4.83
CA TYR A 193 -2.39 -13.18 3.49
C TYR A 193 -3.44 -12.09 3.48
N LEU A 194 -2.98 -10.87 3.65
CA LEU A 194 -3.77 -9.70 3.35
C LEU A 194 -3.78 -9.52 1.83
N VAL A 195 -4.83 -10.02 1.20
CA VAL A 195 -5.10 -9.70 -0.19
C VAL A 195 -5.56 -8.24 -0.22
N ARG A 196 -4.73 -7.36 -0.78
CA ARG A 196 -5.07 -5.96 -0.99
C ARG A 196 -5.67 -5.80 -2.38
N TYR A 197 -6.87 -5.31 -2.43
CA TYR A 197 -7.56 -4.86 -3.64
C TYR A 197 -7.63 -3.34 -3.69
#